data_2fa655f774f78edb931ab8c36d98e9a8
#
_entry.id   2fa655f774f78edb931ab8c36d98e9a8
#
_cell.length_a   1.000
_cell.length_b   1.000
_cell.length_c   1.000
_cell.angle_alpha   90.00
_cell.angle_beta   90.00
_cell.angle_gamma   90.00
#
_symmetry.space_group_name_H-M   'P 1'
#
loop_
_entity.id
_entity.type
_entity.pdbx_description
1 polymer ?
#
loop_
_entity_poly.entity_id
_entity_poly.type
_entity_poly.pdbx_seq_one_letter_code
_entity_poly.pdbx_strand_id
1 'polypeptide(L)'
;MRYYLIKFSVFIFLMFPTNVLSGDITLNELFFDDSKPYYLKVLDALPESAIIAIGPQDAENTIIEFMDYFCGYCKKIHTELISVVEKRDDTRVIFLHHPILSESSNLIAKMVVAANLQGKGWDLHHGLFSVKGSLTQQKLDQIIIDSEINKTKLMIDMGKDEIDNIVQLSSFLAMGSGARGTPALFINEEFVGGYLPLEKLESMLK
;
A
#
# COMPACT_ATOMS: atom_id res chain seq x y z
N MET A 1 -37.69 12.34 23.92
CA MET A 1 -36.94 11.27 23.29
C MET A 1 -35.44 11.61 23.41
N ARG A 2 -34.75 10.91 24.31
CA ARG A 2 -33.35 11.20 24.66
C ARG A 2 -32.44 10.48 23.66
N TYR A 3 -31.64 11.23 22.88
CA TYR A 3 -30.58 10.67 22.04
C TYR A 3 -29.45 10.16 22.93
N TYR A 4 -29.22 8.85 22.93
CA TYR A 4 -28.03 8.24 23.47
C TYR A 4 -26.89 8.49 22.48
N LEU A 5 -26.07 9.50 22.73
CA LEU A 5 -24.74 9.64 22.14
C LEU A 5 -23.88 8.49 22.68
N ILE A 6 -23.68 7.47 21.87
CA ILE A 6 -22.71 6.43 22.14
C ILE A 6 -21.32 7.08 22.04
N LYS A 7 -20.75 7.33 23.22
CA LYS A 7 -19.34 7.72 23.35
C LYS A 7 -18.48 6.52 22.94
N PHE A 8 -18.19 6.38 21.66
CA PHE A 8 -17.09 5.59 21.16
C PHE A 8 -15.82 6.46 21.28
N SER A 9 -15.36 6.60 22.47
CA SER A 9 -14.13 7.34 22.73
C SER A 9 -13.33 6.58 23.78
N VAL A 10 -12.03 6.58 23.58
CA VAL A 10 -10.97 6.45 24.59
C VAL A 10 -10.17 5.14 24.61
N PHE A 11 -10.54 4.04 23.93
CA PHE A 11 -9.74 2.81 24.09
C PHE A 11 -8.72 2.50 22.98
N ILE A 12 -8.71 3.27 21.89
CA ILE A 12 -7.73 3.07 20.77
C ILE A 12 -6.39 3.81 21.03
N PHE A 13 -6.37 4.74 21.99
CA PHE A 13 -5.24 5.64 22.20
C PHE A 13 -4.01 5.00 22.87
N LEU A 14 -4.09 3.74 23.33
CA LEU A 14 -3.03 3.10 24.13
C LEU A 14 -2.17 2.08 23.38
N MET A 15 -2.43 1.80 22.09
CA MET A 15 -1.66 0.78 21.36
C MET A 15 -0.68 1.32 20.29
N PHE A 16 -0.73 2.61 19.97
CA PHE A 16 0.26 3.18 19.07
C PHE A 16 1.16 4.14 19.82
N PRO A 17 2.48 3.91 19.82
CA PRO A 17 3.41 4.93 20.29
C PRO A 17 3.19 6.19 19.46
N THR A 18 3.10 7.34 20.10
CA THR A 18 2.78 8.65 19.51
C THR A 18 3.74 9.13 18.41
N ASN A 19 4.78 8.35 18.09
CA ASN A 19 5.80 8.63 17.09
C ASN A 19 5.68 7.81 15.79
N VAL A 20 4.57 7.08 15.56
CA VAL A 20 4.43 6.16 14.40
C VAL A 20 3.96 6.88 13.13
N LEU A 21 3.38 8.06 13.25
CA LEU A 21 3.11 8.91 12.09
C LEU A 21 4.42 9.64 11.74
N SER A 22 5.13 9.15 10.75
CA SER A 22 6.37 9.78 10.26
C SER A 22 6.11 11.03 9.41
N GLY A 23 4.85 11.38 9.21
CA GLY A 23 4.40 12.60 8.55
C GLY A 23 3.87 13.62 9.56
N ASP A 24 3.79 14.88 9.15
CA ASP A 24 3.27 15.99 9.95
C ASP A 24 1.75 15.93 10.23
N ILE A 25 1.08 14.77 9.97
CA ILE A 25 -0.37 14.62 10.10
C ILE A 25 -0.74 13.94 11.42
N THR A 26 -1.71 14.50 12.12
CA THR A 26 -2.30 13.92 13.34
C THR A 26 -3.45 12.99 13.03
N LEU A 27 -3.81 12.08 13.97
CA LEU A 27 -5.00 11.23 13.83
C LEU A 27 -6.28 12.05 13.68
N ASN A 28 -6.35 13.24 14.30
CA ASN A 28 -7.49 14.15 14.15
C ASN A 28 -7.61 14.69 12.73
N GLU A 29 -6.51 15.13 12.13
CA GLU A 29 -6.48 15.58 10.73
C GLU A 29 -6.78 14.44 9.77
N LEU A 30 -6.26 13.25 10.05
CA LEU A 30 -6.51 12.07 9.22
C LEU A 30 -8.01 11.71 9.13
N PHE A 31 -8.73 11.72 10.25
CA PHE A 31 -10.10 11.21 10.30
C PHE A 31 -11.19 12.26 10.37
N PHE A 32 -10.90 13.49 10.82
CA PHE A 32 -11.92 14.50 11.14
C PHE A 32 -11.76 15.83 10.40
N ASP A 33 -10.65 16.02 9.69
CA ASP A 33 -10.45 17.21 8.85
C ASP A 33 -10.97 16.94 7.43
N ASP A 34 -12.04 17.60 7.03
CA ASP A 34 -12.63 17.46 5.69
C ASP A 34 -12.01 18.41 4.64
N SER A 35 -10.98 19.18 5.00
CA SER A 35 -10.33 20.14 4.08
C SER A 35 -9.53 19.46 2.96
N LYS A 36 -9.15 18.18 3.14
CA LYS A 36 -8.33 17.41 2.20
C LYS A 36 -8.94 16.03 1.96
N PRO A 37 -9.03 15.56 0.69
CA PRO A 37 -9.47 14.22 0.37
C PRO A 37 -8.71 13.13 1.14
N TYR A 38 -9.40 12.08 1.56
CA TYR A 38 -8.82 11.06 2.43
C TYR A 38 -7.61 10.35 1.80
N TYR A 39 -7.64 10.08 0.48
CA TYR A 39 -6.53 9.43 -0.20
C TYR A 39 -5.23 10.25 -0.13
N LEU A 40 -5.31 11.58 -0.16
CA LEU A 40 -4.14 12.45 0.03
C LEU A 40 -3.63 12.42 1.47
N LYS A 41 -4.55 12.35 2.45
CA LYS A 41 -4.16 12.18 3.86
C LYS A 41 -3.46 10.84 4.11
N VAL A 42 -3.88 9.78 3.42
CA VAL A 42 -3.19 8.47 3.45
C VAL A 42 -1.73 8.61 3.00
N LEU A 43 -1.50 9.34 1.91
CA LEU A 43 -0.13 9.56 1.40
C LEU A 43 0.70 10.43 2.34
N ASP A 44 0.12 11.47 2.92
CA ASP A 44 0.81 12.35 3.89
C ASP A 44 1.19 11.62 5.19
N ALA A 45 0.42 10.62 5.58
CA ALA A 45 0.66 9.86 6.80
C ALA A 45 1.81 8.84 6.66
N LEU A 46 2.19 8.49 5.44
CA LEU A 46 3.17 7.45 5.15
C LEU A 46 4.56 8.05 4.85
N PRO A 47 5.65 7.43 5.32
CA PRO A 47 6.99 7.81 4.90
C PRO A 47 7.22 7.42 3.43
N GLU A 48 8.15 8.10 2.77
CA GLU A 48 8.49 7.82 1.36
C GLU A 48 8.90 6.35 1.14
N SER A 49 9.55 5.73 2.13
CA SER A 49 9.94 4.32 2.08
C SER A 49 8.75 3.34 2.01
N ALA A 50 7.55 3.77 2.39
CA ALA A 50 6.31 2.99 2.26
C ALA A 50 5.73 3.04 0.85
N ILE A 51 6.11 4.03 0.05
CA ILE A 51 5.51 4.32 -1.26
C ILE A 51 6.24 3.55 -2.35
N ILE A 52 5.55 2.60 -2.94
CA ILE A 52 5.96 1.95 -4.18
C ILE A 52 5.08 2.54 -5.28
N ALA A 53 5.68 3.17 -6.28
CA ALA A 53 4.89 3.88 -7.30
C ALA A 53 5.48 3.76 -8.71
N ILE A 54 4.58 3.86 -9.69
CA ILE A 54 4.90 3.99 -11.12
C ILE A 54 4.10 5.15 -11.73
N GLY A 55 4.60 5.70 -12.83
CA GLY A 55 4.03 6.88 -13.46
C GLY A 55 4.60 8.20 -12.92
N PRO A 56 4.24 9.34 -13.54
CA PRO A 56 4.75 10.66 -13.16
C PRO A 56 4.37 11.06 -11.74
N GLN A 57 5.25 11.76 -11.04
CA GLN A 57 4.99 12.21 -9.67
C GLN A 57 3.89 13.27 -9.59
N ASP A 58 3.78 14.10 -10.61
CA ASP A 58 2.84 15.20 -10.77
C ASP A 58 1.64 14.83 -11.67
N ALA A 59 1.33 13.55 -11.80
CA ALA A 59 0.22 13.06 -12.60
C ALA A 59 -1.13 13.63 -12.15
N GLU A 60 -2.01 13.94 -13.12
CA GLU A 60 -3.37 14.45 -12.87
C GLU A 60 -4.25 13.40 -12.18
N ASN A 61 -4.03 12.13 -12.51
CA ASN A 61 -4.76 11.01 -11.94
C ASN A 61 -3.86 10.21 -10.99
N THR A 62 -4.42 9.84 -9.84
CA THR A 62 -3.76 8.97 -8.86
C THR A 62 -4.61 7.74 -8.57
N ILE A 63 -4.02 6.56 -8.72
CA ILE A 63 -4.60 5.31 -8.26
C ILE A 63 -3.76 4.81 -7.08
N ILE A 64 -4.39 4.54 -5.94
CA ILE A 64 -3.75 3.87 -4.81
C ILE A 64 -4.36 2.48 -4.70
N GLU A 65 -3.53 1.44 -4.66
CA GLU A 65 -3.94 0.08 -4.37
C GLU A 65 -3.45 -0.34 -2.99
N PHE A 66 -4.36 -0.76 -2.11
CA PHE A 66 -4.05 -1.54 -0.92
C PHE A 66 -4.07 -3.03 -1.28
N MET A 67 -2.94 -3.70 -1.15
CA MET A 67 -2.74 -5.02 -1.70
C MET A 67 -2.05 -6.01 -0.78
N ASP A 68 -2.19 -7.30 -1.13
CA ASP A 68 -1.50 -8.43 -0.50
C ASP A 68 -0.85 -9.30 -1.59
N TYR A 69 0.42 -9.67 -1.42
CA TYR A 69 1.18 -10.44 -2.42
C TYR A 69 0.66 -11.84 -2.67
N PHE A 70 -0.12 -12.40 -1.76
CA PHE A 70 -0.76 -13.72 -1.93
C PHE A 70 -2.22 -13.62 -2.41
N CYS A 71 -2.72 -12.41 -2.66
CA CYS A 71 -4.05 -12.20 -3.21
C CYS A 71 -4.05 -12.39 -4.74
N GLY A 72 -4.83 -13.37 -5.21
CA GLY A 72 -4.96 -13.63 -6.66
C GLY A 72 -5.56 -12.47 -7.44
N TYR A 73 -6.47 -11.69 -6.84
CA TYR A 73 -7.06 -10.51 -7.47
C TYR A 73 -6.10 -9.32 -7.48
N CYS A 74 -5.20 -9.16 -6.47
CA CYS A 74 -4.13 -8.18 -6.52
C CYS A 74 -3.15 -8.51 -7.65
N LYS A 75 -2.79 -9.79 -7.81
CA LYS A 75 -1.97 -10.22 -8.93
C LYS A 75 -2.62 -9.93 -10.29
N LYS A 76 -3.93 -10.11 -10.39
CA LYS A 76 -4.67 -9.84 -11.61
C LYS A 76 -4.72 -8.34 -11.92
N ILE A 77 -5.07 -7.50 -10.95
CA ILE A 77 -5.20 -6.06 -11.14
C ILE A 77 -3.84 -5.40 -11.38
N HIS A 78 -2.75 -5.95 -10.86
CA HIS A 78 -1.39 -5.46 -11.11
C HIS A 78 -1.08 -5.33 -12.61
N THR A 79 -1.48 -6.31 -13.42
CA THR A 79 -1.33 -6.26 -14.88
C THR A 79 -2.16 -5.13 -15.50
N GLU A 80 -3.39 -4.91 -15.00
CA GLU A 80 -4.27 -3.84 -15.47
C GLU A 80 -3.69 -2.45 -15.12
N LEU A 81 -3.18 -2.30 -13.90
CA LEU A 81 -2.59 -1.04 -13.42
C LEU A 81 -1.32 -0.67 -14.19
N ILE A 82 -0.46 -1.65 -14.53
CA ILE A 82 0.70 -1.42 -15.42
C ILE A 82 0.21 -0.95 -16.79
N SER A 83 -0.80 -1.62 -17.37
CA SER A 83 -1.35 -1.25 -18.68
C SER A 83 -1.94 0.16 -18.70
N VAL A 84 -2.50 0.63 -17.58
CA VAL A 84 -2.96 2.02 -17.45
C VAL A 84 -1.79 2.99 -17.60
N VAL A 85 -0.72 2.79 -16.81
CA VAL A 85 0.44 3.70 -16.83
C VAL A 85 1.21 3.64 -18.15
N GLU A 86 1.27 2.48 -18.80
CA GLU A 86 1.90 2.35 -20.12
C GLU A 86 1.18 3.11 -21.24
N LYS A 87 -0.15 3.32 -21.08
CA LYS A 87 -0.99 4.02 -22.07
C LYS A 87 -1.21 5.49 -21.74
N ARG A 88 -0.99 5.90 -20.48
CA ARG A 88 -1.34 7.22 -19.96
C ARG A 88 -0.16 7.82 -19.20
N ASP A 89 0.33 8.94 -19.69
CA ASP A 89 1.37 9.76 -19.05
C ASP A 89 0.85 10.73 -17.99
N ASP A 90 -0.48 10.79 -17.80
CA ASP A 90 -1.19 11.59 -16.81
C ASP A 90 -1.63 10.80 -15.56
N THR A 91 -1.18 9.55 -15.41
CA THR A 91 -1.64 8.66 -14.33
C THR A 91 -0.47 8.10 -13.53
N ARG A 92 -0.57 8.21 -12.21
CA ARG A 92 0.34 7.60 -11.23
C ARG A 92 -0.38 6.49 -10.48
N VAL A 93 0.29 5.34 -10.34
CA VAL A 93 -0.19 4.23 -9.50
C VAL A 93 0.73 4.06 -8.31
N ILE A 94 0.13 3.95 -7.12
CA ILE A 94 0.81 3.77 -5.83
C ILE A 94 0.32 2.48 -5.22
N PHE A 95 1.26 1.63 -4.80
CA PHE A 95 0.99 0.34 -4.17
C PHE A 95 1.31 0.42 -2.68
N LEU A 96 0.31 0.18 -1.84
CA LEU A 96 0.40 0.19 -0.39
C LEU A 96 0.08 -1.19 0.18
N HIS A 97 0.78 -1.57 1.24
CA HIS A 97 0.67 -2.90 1.82
C HIS A 97 -0.54 -3.03 2.75
N HIS A 98 -1.36 -4.06 2.51
CA HIS A 98 -2.44 -4.51 3.39
C HIS A 98 -2.38 -6.04 3.54
N PRO A 99 -1.36 -6.58 4.25
CA PRO A 99 -1.08 -8.01 4.33
C PRO A 99 -2.02 -8.71 5.32
N ILE A 100 -3.19 -9.14 4.85
CA ILE A 100 -4.27 -9.69 5.68
C ILE A 100 -4.48 -11.20 5.51
N LEU A 101 -3.83 -11.84 4.52
CA LEU A 101 -4.12 -13.23 4.19
C LEU A 101 -3.30 -14.23 5.01
N SER A 102 -2.07 -13.88 5.41
CA SER A 102 -1.19 -14.78 6.14
C SER A 102 0.00 -14.07 6.80
N GLU A 103 0.71 -14.76 7.69
CA GLU A 103 1.99 -14.29 8.23
C GLU A 103 3.04 -14.10 7.11
N SER A 104 3.01 -14.95 6.08
CA SER A 104 3.86 -14.81 4.91
C SER A 104 3.56 -13.53 4.14
N SER A 105 2.29 -13.07 4.09
CA SER A 105 1.92 -11.79 3.49
C SER A 105 2.64 -10.64 4.19
N ASN A 106 2.62 -10.65 5.53
CA ASN A 106 3.30 -9.62 6.33
C ASN A 106 4.83 -9.65 6.12
N LEU A 107 5.43 -10.85 6.10
CA LEU A 107 6.86 -11.00 5.86
C LEU A 107 7.28 -10.44 4.50
N ILE A 108 6.53 -10.74 3.44
CA ILE A 108 6.82 -10.23 2.09
C ILE A 108 6.59 -8.72 2.01
N ALA A 109 5.55 -8.18 2.64
CA ALA A 109 5.33 -6.73 2.71
C ALA A 109 6.52 -6.01 3.36
N LYS A 110 7.00 -6.49 4.51
CA LYS A 110 8.21 -5.97 5.19
C LYS A 110 9.45 -6.05 4.30
N MET A 111 9.58 -7.14 3.55
CA MET A 111 10.71 -7.32 2.62
C MET A 111 10.70 -6.25 1.52
N VAL A 112 9.54 -5.93 0.95
CA VAL A 112 9.45 -4.91 -0.10
C VAL A 112 9.68 -3.51 0.44
N VAL A 113 9.15 -3.17 1.63
CA VAL A 113 9.46 -1.89 2.29
C VAL A 113 10.96 -1.77 2.55
N ALA A 114 11.61 -2.83 3.05
CA ALA A 114 13.06 -2.84 3.26
C ALA A 114 13.86 -2.75 1.95
N ALA A 115 13.39 -3.37 0.87
CA ALA A 115 13.99 -3.23 -0.46
C ALA A 115 13.84 -1.79 -0.98
N ASN A 116 12.75 -1.12 -0.66
CA ASN A 116 12.53 0.28 -1.06
C ASN A 116 13.53 1.25 -0.41
N LEU A 117 14.07 0.94 0.78
CA LEU A 117 15.20 1.67 1.37
C LEU A 117 16.51 1.56 0.56
N GLN A 118 16.54 0.64 -0.40
CA GLN A 118 17.66 0.47 -1.35
C GLN A 118 17.30 1.01 -2.75
N GLY A 119 16.12 1.64 -2.93
CA GLY A 119 15.60 2.06 -4.23
C GLY A 119 15.14 0.89 -5.10
N LYS A 120 14.92 -0.30 -4.50
CA LYS A 120 14.58 -1.55 -5.20
C LYS A 120 13.16 -2.06 -4.88
N GLY A 121 12.33 -1.18 -4.32
CA GLY A 121 10.96 -1.53 -3.93
C GLY A 121 10.12 -1.95 -5.13
N TRP A 122 10.16 -1.19 -6.22
CA TRP A 122 9.43 -1.50 -7.44
C TRP A 122 9.91 -2.81 -8.10
N ASP A 123 11.22 -3.00 -8.22
CA ASP A 123 11.79 -4.19 -8.85
C ASP A 123 11.33 -5.47 -8.14
N LEU A 124 11.40 -5.47 -6.80
CA LEU A 124 10.94 -6.58 -5.98
C LEU A 124 9.42 -6.77 -6.07
N HIS A 125 8.66 -5.69 -5.96
CA HIS A 125 7.20 -5.70 -6.06
C HIS A 125 6.72 -6.30 -7.39
N HIS A 126 7.23 -5.80 -8.50
CA HIS A 126 6.89 -6.28 -9.83
C HIS A 126 7.32 -7.74 -10.05
N GLY A 127 8.52 -8.10 -9.59
CA GLY A 127 9.02 -9.47 -9.64
C GLY A 127 8.12 -10.46 -8.90
N LEU A 128 7.66 -10.10 -7.69
CA LEU A 128 6.76 -10.92 -6.89
C LEU A 128 5.41 -11.17 -7.59
N PHE A 129 4.78 -10.15 -8.15
CA PHE A 129 3.53 -10.30 -8.89
C PHE A 129 3.70 -11.01 -10.24
N SER A 130 4.89 -11.00 -10.82
CA SER A 130 5.22 -11.71 -12.06
C SER A 130 5.41 -13.22 -11.89
N VAL A 131 5.51 -13.73 -10.65
CA VAL A 131 5.69 -15.17 -10.38
C VAL A 131 4.54 -15.99 -10.94
N LYS A 132 4.84 -16.98 -11.79
CA LYS A 132 3.86 -17.99 -12.23
C LYS A 132 3.77 -19.11 -11.21
N GLY A 133 2.55 -19.46 -10.80
CA GLY A 133 2.29 -20.46 -9.76
C GLY A 133 2.67 -19.99 -8.37
N SER A 134 3.04 -20.91 -7.48
CA SER A 134 3.39 -20.58 -6.09
C SER A 134 4.74 -19.88 -5.98
N LEU A 135 4.84 -18.94 -5.06
CA LEU A 135 6.10 -18.32 -4.65
C LEU A 135 6.90 -19.33 -3.79
N THR A 136 7.99 -19.85 -4.35
CA THR A 136 8.92 -20.72 -3.63
C THR A 136 10.13 -19.91 -3.16
N GLN A 137 10.88 -20.44 -2.18
CA GLN A 137 12.11 -19.80 -1.73
C GLN A 137 13.11 -19.58 -2.88
N GLN A 138 13.24 -20.56 -3.78
CA GLN A 138 14.13 -20.43 -4.94
C GLN A 138 13.71 -19.28 -5.87
N LYS A 139 12.42 -19.11 -6.12
CA LYS A 139 11.91 -17.99 -6.94
C LYS A 139 12.14 -16.66 -6.26
N LEU A 140 11.89 -16.59 -4.94
CA LEU A 140 12.12 -15.38 -4.17
C LEU A 140 13.62 -14.99 -4.19
N ASP A 141 14.52 -15.94 -3.96
CA ASP A 141 15.95 -15.70 -4.04
C ASP A 141 16.38 -15.22 -5.43
N GLN A 142 15.79 -15.78 -6.49
CA GLN A 142 16.05 -15.33 -7.87
C GLN A 142 15.58 -13.89 -8.10
N ILE A 143 14.37 -13.54 -7.66
CA ILE A 143 13.86 -12.16 -7.78
C ILE A 143 14.78 -11.18 -7.04
N ILE A 144 15.23 -11.51 -5.84
CA ILE A 144 16.15 -10.68 -5.06
C ILE A 144 17.47 -10.45 -5.83
N ILE A 145 18.01 -11.49 -6.49
CA ILE A 145 19.21 -11.41 -7.31
C ILE A 145 18.97 -10.53 -8.54
N ASP A 146 17.89 -10.81 -9.29
CA ASP A 146 17.54 -10.10 -10.53
C ASP A 146 17.25 -8.60 -10.28
N SER A 147 16.74 -8.28 -9.10
CA SER A 147 16.50 -6.90 -8.64
C SER A 147 17.77 -6.23 -8.10
N GLU A 148 18.92 -6.89 -8.10
CA GLU A 148 20.21 -6.37 -7.56
C GLU A 148 20.11 -5.89 -6.11
N ILE A 149 19.28 -6.54 -5.29
CA ILE A 149 19.09 -6.20 -3.89
C ILE A 149 20.25 -6.73 -3.05
N ASN A 150 20.82 -5.88 -2.20
CA ASN A 150 21.78 -6.34 -1.19
C ASN A 150 21.03 -7.16 -0.13
N LYS A 151 21.14 -8.50 -0.23
CA LYS A 151 20.43 -9.44 0.64
C LYS A 151 20.77 -9.27 2.13
N THR A 152 22.03 -8.99 2.45
CA THR A 152 22.45 -8.78 3.85
C THR A 152 21.77 -7.54 4.42
N LYS A 153 21.81 -6.41 3.68
CA LYS A 153 21.14 -5.18 4.09
C LYS A 153 19.63 -5.37 4.19
N LEU A 154 19.02 -6.07 3.24
CA LEU A 154 17.59 -6.40 3.25
C LEU A 154 17.19 -7.11 4.55
N MET A 155 17.92 -8.16 4.95
CA MET A 155 17.63 -8.93 6.17
C MET A 155 17.79 -8.09 7.44
N ILE A 156 18.79 -7.22 7.48
CA ILE A 156 19.00 -6.30 8.61
C ILE A 156 17.83 -5.29 8.70
N ASP A 157 17.48 -4.67 7.57
CA ASP A 157 16.43 -3.65 7.53
C ASP A 157 15.06 -4.25 7.86
N MET A 158 14.72 -5.45 7.37
CA MET A 158 13.49 -6.17 7.72
C MET A 158 13.31 -6.43 9.23
N GLY A 159 14.38 -6.49 9.98
CA GLY A 159 14.36 -6.69 11.44
C GLY A 159 14.13 -5.41 12.25
N LYS A 160 14.01 -4.26 11.61
CA LYS A 160 13.79 -2.98 12.30
C LYS A 160 12.30 -2.78 12.63
N ASP A 161 12.03 -2.29 13.83
CA ASP A 161 10.66 -1.95 14.26
C ASP A 161 10.01 -0.90 13.32
N GLU A 162 10.81 0.00 12.73
CA GLU A 162 10.34 0.99 11.76
C GLU A 162 9.64 0.33 10.56
N ILE A 163 10.20 -0.75 10.01
CA ILE A 163 9.63 -1.46 8.87
C ILE A 163 8.30 -2.13 9.25
N ASP A 164 8.24 -2.71 10.44
CA ASP A 164 7.02 -3.30 10.97
C ASP A 164 5.93 -2.25 11.16
N ASN A 165 6.28 -1.11 11.76
CA ASN A 165 5.39 0.03 11.95
C ASN A 165 4.84 0.59 10.62
N ILE A 166 5.67 0.70 9.58
CA ILE A 166 5.24 1.15 8.25
C ILE A 166 4.17 0.21 7.67
N VAL A 167 4.39 -1.10 7.73
CA VAL A 167 3.41 -2.07 7.21
C VAL A 167 2.12 -2.03 8.03
N GLN A 168 2.22 -1.91 9.35
CA GLN A 168 1.04 -1.79 10.23
C GLN A 168 0.28 -0.49 9.96
N LEU A 169 0.97 0.64 9.79
CA LEU A 169 0.34 1.92 9.47
C LEU A 169 -0.37 1.86 8.12
N SER A 170 0.26 1.31 7.08
CA SER A 170 -0.37 1.13 5.77
C SER A 170 -1.65 0.30 5.87
N SER A 171 -1.60 -0.80 6.63
CA SER A 171 -2.77 -1.65 6.87
C SER A 171 -3.86 -0.94 7.68
N PHE A 172 -3.49 -0.14 8.67
CA PHE A 172 -4.42 0.68 9.46
C PHE A 172 -5.13 1.72 8.57
N LEU A 173 -4.39 2.39 7.69
CA LEU A 173 -4.94 3.35 6.73
C LEU A 173 -5.90 2.69 5.74
N ALA A 174 -5.58 1.48 5.27
CA ALA A 174 -6.49 0.69 4.44
C ALA A 174 -7.81 0.40 5.16
N MET A 175 -7.77 -0.04 6.40
CA MET A 175 -8.98 -0.27 7.22
C MET A 175 -9.76 1.02 7.45
N GLY A 176 -9.09 2.12 7.73
CA GLY A 176 -9.68 3.46 7.88
C GLY A 176 -10.37 3.96 6.61
N SER A 177 -9.90 3.54 5.43
CA SER A 177 -10.53 3.79 4.13
C SER A 177 -11.80 2.96 3.90
N GLY A 178 -12.09 1.98 4.76
CA GLY A 178 -13.19 1.04 4.57
C GLY A 178 -12.82 -0.25 3.84
N ALA A 179 -11.52 -0.50 3.57
CA ALA A 179 -11.06 -1.74 2.98
C ALA A 179 -11.35 -2.94 3.90
N ARG A 180 -12.04 -3.93 3.36
CA ARG A 180 -12.37 -5.20 4.05
C ARG A 180 -11.72 -6.42 3.42
N GLY A 181 -10.84 -6.17 2.45
CA GLY A 181 -10.14 -7.18 1.67
C GLY A 181 -9.21 -6.51 0.66
N THR A 182 -8.53 -7.32 -0.14
CA THR A 182 -7.62 -6.85 -1.19
C THR A 182 -8.02 -7.41 -2.56
N PRO A 183 -7.79 -6.67 -3.64
CA PRO A 183 -7.36 -5.28 -3.66
C PRO A 183 -8.44 -4.33 -3.12
N ALA A 184 -8.05 -3.17 -2.60
CA ALA A 184 -8.93 -2.04 -2.38
C ALA A 184 -8.25 -0.80 -2.97
N LEU A 185 -9.01 0.06 -3.64
CA LEU A 185 -8.47 1.12 -4.47
C LEU A 185 -9.01 2.49 -4.07
N PHE A 186 -8.18 3.50 -4.18
CA PHE A 186 -8.64 4.84 -4.51
C PHE A 186 -8.32 5.11 -5.97
N ILE A 187 -9.29 5.63 -6.71
CA ILE A 187 -9.12 6.19 -8.06
C ILE A 187 -9.45 7.66 -7.92
N ASN A 188 -8.44 8.49 -7.82
CA ASN A 188 -8.57 9.86 -7.33
C ASN A 188 -9.29 9.86 -5.95
N GLU A 189 -10.45 10.48 -5.83
CA GLU A 189 -11.23 10.55 -4.58
C GLU A 189 -12.16 9.35 -4.37
N GLU A 190 -12.40 8.55 -5.41
CA GLU A 190 -13.37 7.45 -5.37
C GLU A 190 -12.76 6.18 -4.78
N PHE A 191 -13.35 5.70 -3.69
CA PHE A 191 -12.95 4.41 -3.07
C PHE A 191 -13.70 3.24 -3.71
N VAL A 192 -12.96 2.20 -4.09
CA VAL A 192 -13.49 0.97 -4.68
C VAL A 192 -12.94 -0.24 -3.93
N GLY A 193 -13.82 -1.05 -3.35
CA GLY A 193 -13.46 -2.32 -2.73
C GLY A 193 -13.48 -3.46 -3.74
N GLY A 194 -12.30 -4.01 -4.05
CA GLY A 194 -12.17 -5.18 -4.92
C GLY A 194 -11.55 -4.89 -6.29
N TYR A 195 -11.47 -5.94 -7.09
CA TYR A 195 -10.88 -5.92 -8.43
C TYR A 195 -11.74 -5.14 -9.44
N LEU A 196 -11.07 -4.33 -10.26
CA LEU A 196 -11.66 -3.68 -11.45
C LEU A 196 -10.92 -4.15 -12.71
N PRO A 197 -11.63 -4.47 -13.81
CA PRO A 197 -11.01 -4.69 -15.11
C PRO A 197 -10.52 -3.38 -15.71
N LEU A 198 -9.54 -3.46 -16.64
CA LEU A 198 -8.88 -2.31 -17.26
C LEU A 198 -9.86 -1.27 -17.81
N GLU A 199 -10.87 -1.70 -18.58
CA GLU A 199 -11.88 -0.82 -19.16
C GLU A 199 -12.59 0.03 -18.08
N LYS A 200 -12.88 -0.59 -16.92
CA LYS A 200 -13.53 0.11 -15.81
C LYS A 200 -12.56 1.08 -15.11
N LEU A 201 -11.30 0.68 -14.92
CA LEU A 201 -10.26 1.56 -14.40
C LEU A 201 -10.11 2.80 -15.29
N GLU A 202 -9.94 2.61 -16.60
CA GLU A 202 -9.79 3.71 -17.57
C GLU A 202 -11.01 4.64 -17.59
N SER A 203 -12.24 4.10 -17.41
CA SER A 203 -13.47 4.91 -17.39
C SER A 203 -13.63 5.80 -16.16
N MET A 204 -12.83 5.59 -15.10
CA MET A 204 -12.88 6.38 -13.87
C MET A 204 -11.75 7.44 -13.80
N LEU A 205 -10.83 7.42 -14.75
CA LEU A 205 -9.79 8.45 -14.88
C LEU A 205 -10.32 9.67 -15.66
N LYS A 206 -9.74 10.84 -15.33
CA LYS A 206 -10.10 12.11 -15.99
C LYS A 206 -9.51 12.18 -17.40
#